data_9674ca62f0cba7dbf332d9640ef74bc0
#
_entry.id   9674ca62f0cba7dbf332d9640ef74bc0
#
_cell.length_a   1.000
_cell.length_b   1.000
_cell.length_c   1.000
_cell.angle_alpha   90.00
_cell.angle_beta   90.00
_cell.angle_gamma   90.00
#
_symmetry.space_group_name_H-M   'P 1'
#
loop_
_entity.id
_entity.type
_entity.pdbx_description
1 polymer ?
#
loop_
_entity_poly.entity_id
_entity_poly.type
_entity_poly.pdbx_seq_one_letter_code
_entity_poly.pdbx_strand_id
1 'polypeptide(L)'
;KVFRESLAFMKKMTISKALFIFLFVAMLFPFIRKIFKIYYFNKIVIPEFIQTYMEDKYWMWWLGIIILSILFLYVSVKLVFVLPKILYEKMTVKEAVLYSLERTRNQFWFYAWHLFLIVVKTNLFFYLLLIPLLIVQFLVDGLTQRESLILAISNYILIKNIHYMALTYFLVTFTSFLTGEELDIIPRRKKDHLMRWGVMGCASVIFAIEGYVYLEAPVVNPPRVISHRGVSNGNGVQNTVESLEKTAQLKPDLVEMDVQETKDGQFVMMHDANLRSLAGLNVTPQDLTLEELKQIDIFENGYQTKISSFDDYLNRANQLNQKLLIEIKTSRKDSAQMMDHFLEKYGAKIKVYGHQMQSLDYHVIEKVTQYDKEIPVYFILPYNSVFPRTNASGYTMEYSTLDEYFVTKLWNTEQKLYVWTINGSESFNKSLHLGVDGMITDDLEMIKEELETAQEDPEYADLLLKKATEFFTF
;
A
#
# COMPACT_ATOMS: atom_id res chain seq x y z
N LYS A 1 -13.98 34.63 8.59
CA LYS A 1 -13.00 35.64 8.19
C LYS A 1 -11.84 35.00 7.46
N VAL A 2 -11.11 34.08 8.09
CA VAL A 2 -9.93 33.38 7.49
C VAL A 2 -10.23 32.75 6.12
N PHE A 3 -11.34 32.02 5.99
CA PHE A 3 -11.74 31.41 4.71
C PHE A 3 -11.94 32.44 3.58
N ARG A 4 -12.58 33.58 3.87
CA ARG A 4 -12.77 34.65 2.89
C ARG A 4 -11.46 35.32 2.49
N GLU A 5 -10.54 35.50 3.44
CA GLU A 5 -9.21 36.05 3.19
C GLU A 5 -8.36 35.09 2.37
N SER A 6 -8.40 33.79 2.65
CA SER A 6 -7.73 32.73 1.85
C SER A 6 -8.28 32.69 0.41
N LEU A 7 -9.61 32.77 0.25
CA LEU A 7 -10.24 32.79 -1.09
C LEU A 7 -9.87 34.05 -1.89
N ALA A 8 -9.80 35.20 -1.21
CA ALA A 8 -9.37 36.46 -1.82
C ALA A 8 -7.89 36.44 -2.21
N PHE A 9 -7.04 35.79 -1.40
CA PHE A 9 -5.64 35.55 -1.74
C PHE A 9 -5.49 34.65 -2.97
N MET A 10 -6.21 33.53 -3.01
CA MET A 10 -6.19 32.61 -4.17
C MET A 10 -6.63 33.29 -5.47
N LYS A 11 -7.66 34.14 -5.43
CA LYS A 11 -8.13 34.90 -6.60
C LYS A 11 -7.10 35.93 -7.11
N LYS A 12 -6.19 36.42 -6.25
CA LYS A 12 -5.14 37.39 -6.60
C LYS A 12 -3.78 36.72 -6.88
N MET A 13 -3.71 35.39 -6.81
CA MET A 13 -2.48 34.65 -7.00
C MET A 13 -2.11 34.60 -8.47
N THR A 14 -0.90 35.04 -8.79
CA THR A 14 -0.34 34.91 -10.15
C THR A 14 0.08 33.47 -10.42
N ILE A 15 0.05 33.06 -11.70
CA ILE A 15 0.45 31.70 -12.12
C ILE A 15 1.86 31.36 -11.61
N SER A 16 2.81 32.31 -11.66
CA SER A 16 4.17 32.11 -11.16
C SER A 16 4.23 31.85 -9.65
N LYS A 17 3.41 32.55 -8.85
CA LYS A 17 3.30 32.29 -7.39
C LYS A 17 2.66 30.93 -7.11
N ALA A 18 1.62 30.58 -7.86
CA ALA A 18 0.96 29.28 -7.72
C ALA A 18 1.93 28.13 -8.05
N LEU A 19 2.64 28.24 -9.17
CA LEU A 19 3.62 27.23 -9.58
C LEU A 19 4.77 27.12 -8.55
N PHE A 20 5.25 28.27 -8.04
CA PHE A 20 6.30 28.24 -7.02
C PHE A 20 5.83 27.59 -5.72
N ILE A 21 4.62 27.94 -5.23
CA ILE A 21 4.05 27.32 -4.02
C ILE A 21 3.88 25.82 -4.24
N PHE A 22 3.41 25.41 -5.41
CA PHE A 22 3.28 23.99 -5.76
C PHE A 22 4.65 23.29 -5.75
N LEU A 23 5.65 23.84 -6.41
CA LEU A 23 7.00 23.27 -6.42
C LEU A 23 7.65 23.27 -5.03
N PHE A 24 7.41 24.31 -4.22
CA PHE A 24 7.88 24.38 -2.85
C PHE A 24 7.20 23.34 -1.95
N VAL A 25 5.89 23.17 -2.07
CA VAL A 25 5.16 22.12 -1.37
C VAL A 25 5.61 20.74 -1.84
N ALA A 26 5.80 20.54 -3.15
CA ALA A 26 6.33 19.31 -3.71
C ALA A 26 7.75 19.01 -3.21
N MET A 27 8.59 20.02 -3.04
CA MET A 27 9.92 19.90 -2.46
C MET A 27 9.86 19.53 -0.97
N LEU A 28 8.91 20.06 -0.20
CA LEU A 28 8.69 19.69 1.20
C LEU A 28 7.92 18.36 1.36
N PHE A 29 7.50 17.80 0.25
CA PHE A 29 6.63 16.64 0.16
C PHE A 29 7.05 15.44 1.03
N PRO A 30 8.31 14.96 1.04
CA PRO A 30 8.70 13.82 1.87
C PRO A 30 8.50 14.05 3.38
N PHE A 31 8.62 15.31 3.83
CA PHE A 31 8.38 15.68 5.24
C PHE A 31 6.89 15.91 5.52
N ILE A 32 6.21 16.62 4.62
CA ILE A 32 4.77 16.89 4.73
C ILE A 32 3.99 15.58 4.73
N ARG A 33 4.38 14.60 3.93
CA ARG A 33 3.76 13.28 3.88
C ARG A 33 3.75 12.58 5.23
N LYS A 34 4.85 12.68 5.99
CA LYS A 34 4.98 12.04 7.30
C LYS A 34 4.24 12.79 8.41
N ILE A 35 4.15 14.13 8.31
CA ILE A 35 3.49 14.99 9.30
C ILE A 35 1.99 15.10 9.03
N PHE A 36 1.64 15.28 7.75
CA PHE A 36 0.25 15.40 7.30
C PHE A 36 -0.06 14.19 6.42
N LYS A 37 -0.84 13.24 6.91
CA LYS A 37 -1.38 12.15 6.09
C LYS A 37 -2.42 12.69 5.08
N ILE A 38 -1.97 13.54 4.16
CA ILE A 38 -2.81 14.02 3.07
C ILE A 38 -2.93 12.89 2.05
N TYR A 39 -4.16 12.45 1.80
CA TYR A 39 -4.51 11.33 0.93
C TYR A 39 -3.67 11.25 -0.36
N TYR A 40 -3.62 12.36 -1.14
CA TYR A 40 -2.87 12.38 -2.40
C TYR A 40 -1.36 12.21 -2.23
N PHE A 41 -0.83 12.59 -1.09
CA PHE A 41 0.60 12.49 -0.80
C PHE A 41 0.99 11.08 -0.35
N ASN A 42 0.09 10.37 0.33
CA ASN A 42 0.32 8.97 0.69
C ASN A 42 0.27 8.03 -0.51
N LYS A 43 -0.33 8.45 -1.63
CA LYS A 43 -0.38 7.67 -2.87
C LYS A 43 0.95 7.64 -3.64
N ILE A 44 1.89 8.55 -3.37
CA ILE A 44 3.22 8.52 -4.02
C ILE A 44 4.12 7.58 -3.20
N VAL A 45 3.94 6.29 -3.42
CA VAL A 45 4.77 5.20 -2.84
C VAL A 45 5.53 4.55 -3.98
N ILE A 46 6.78 4.18 -3.75
CA ILE A 46 7.49 3.29 -4.65
C ILE A 46 7.02 1.87 -4.29
N PRO A 47 6.39 1.13 -5.20
CA PRO A 47 5.95 -0.24 -4.93
C PRO A 47 7.11 -1.11 -4.43
N GLU A 48 6.81 -2.04 -3.51
CA GLU A 48 7.85 -2.84 -2.87
C GLU A 48 8.66 -3.66 -3.87
N PHE A 49 8.05 -4.22 -4.89
CA PHE A 49 8.76 -4.99 -5.92
C PHE A 49 9.82 -4.15 -6.68
N ILE A 50 9.59 -2.82 -6.83
CA ILE A 50 10.59 -1.92 -7.40
C ILE A 50 11.72 -1.67 -6.39
N GLN A 51 11.38 -1.51 -5.11
CA GLN A 51 12.37 -1.30 -4.05
C GLN A 51 13.28 -2.52 -3.97
N THR A 52 12.73 -3.72 -3.83
CA THR A 52 13.47 -4.99 -3.78
C THR A 52 14.37 -5.17 -5.00
N TYR A 53 13.84 -4.94 -6.22
CA TYR A 53 14.65 -5.01 -7.44
C TYR A 53 15.83 -4.02 -7.45
N MET A 54 15.62 -2.81 -6.92
CA MET A 54 16.67 -1.79 -6.84
C MET A 54 17.70 -2.12 -5.77
N GLU A 55 17.29 -2.68 -4.64
CA GLU A 55 18.17 -3.12 -3.55
C GLU A 55 19.11 -4.24 -4.01
N ASP A 56 18.58 -5.27 -4.63
CA ASP A 56 19.35 -6.42 -5.08
C ASP A 56 20.37 -6.06 -6.17
N LYS A 57 20.02 -5.13 -7.03
CA LYS A 57 20.81 -4.87 -8.24
C LYS A 57 21.69 -3.63 -8.15
N TYR A 58 21.32 -2.67 -7.32
CA TYR A 58 21.94 -1.34 -7.28
C TYR A 58 22.15 -0.86 -5.84
N TRP A 59 23.08 -1.48 -5.09
CA TRP A 59 23.41 -1.09 -3.71
C TRP A 59 23.77 0.41 -3.56
N MET A 60 24.29 1.06 -4.62
CA MET A 60 24.55 2.51 -4.67
C MET A 60 23.29 3.37 -4.66
N TRP A 61 22.11 2.77 -4.89
CA TRP A 61 20.83 3.47 -4.85
C TRP A 61 20.56 4.10 -3.48
N TRP A 62 20.84 3.37 -2.41
CA TRP A 62 20.71 3.88 -1.04
C TRP A 62 21.63 5.07 -0.77
N LEU A 63 22.87 5.04 -1.24
CA LEU A 63 23.78 6.15 -1.10
C LEU A 63 23.24 7.40 -1.83
N GLY A 64 22.69 7.24 -3.03
CA GLY A 64 22.03 8.29 -3.78
C GLY A 64 20.84 8.90 -3.03
N ILE A 65 19.98 8.06 -2.45
CA ILE A 65 18.82 8.49 -1.64
C ILE A 65 19.28 9.29 -0.41
N ILE A 66 20.31 8.82 0.30
CA ILE A 66 20.86 9.49 1.49
C ILE A 66 21.39 10.87 1.11
N ILE A 67 22.22 10.97 0.07
CA ILE A 67 22.77 12.24 -0.40
C ILE A 67 21.65 13.21 -0.81
N LEU A 68 20.66 12.72 -1.57
CA LEU A 68 19.51 13.52 -2.00
C LEU A 68 18.68 14.00 -0.79
N SER A 69 18.49 13.15 0.22
CA SER A 69 17.77 13.50 1.44
C SER A 69 18.50 14.57 2.26
N ILE A 70 19.83 14.49 2.37
CA ILE A 70 20.65 15.50 3.05
C ILE A 70 20.59 16.84 2.30
N LEU A 71 20.75 16.82 0.97
CA LEU A 71 20.63 18.02 0.14
C LEU A 71 19.24 18.64 0.28
N PHE A 72 18.21 17.82 0.26
CA PHE A 72 16.84 18.23 0.40
C PHE A 72 16.57 18.89 1.76
N LEU A 73 17.04 18.26 2.87
CA LEU A 73 16.96 18.85 4.21
C LEU A 73 17.67 20.20 4.28
N TYR A 74 18.85 20.30 3.69
CA TYR A 74 19.60 21.56 3.62
C TYR A 74 18.79 22.65 2.91
N VAL A 75 18.25 22.38 1.74
CA VAL A 75 17.44 23.33 0.96
C VAL A 75 16.16 23.70 1.71
N SER A 76 15.50 22.73 2.36
CA SER A 76 14.29 22.97 3.15
C SER A 76 14.51 23.96 4.30
N VAL A 77 15.60 23.82 5.05
CA VAL A 77 15.98 24.78 6.10
C VAL A 77 16.30 26.16 5.51
N LYS A 78 16.99 26.20 4.38
CA LYS A 78 17.34 27.47 3.70
C LYS A 78 16.11 28.25 3.23
N LEU A 79 15.04 27.55 2.83
CA LEU A 79 13.84 28.14 2.26
C LEU A 79 12.65 28.18 3.25
N VAL A 80 12.85 27.87 4.52
CA VAL A 80 11.76 27.71 5.52
C VAL A 80 10.88 28.95 5.67
N PHE A 81 11.43 30.16 5.50
CA PHE A 81 10.70 31.43 5.63
C PHE A 81 9.98 31.86 4.35
N VAL A 82 10.22 31.21 3.21
CA VAL A 82 9.67 31.66 1.92
C VAL A 82 8.14 31.68 1.93
N LEU A 83 7.52 30.59 2.33
CA LEU A 83 6.07 30.48 2.35
C LEU A 83 5.39 31.47 3.30
N PRO A 84 5.83 31.62 4.56
CA PRO A 84 5.30 32.65 5.45
C PRO A 84 5.41 34.07 4.88
N LYS A 85 6.52 34.45 4.30
CA LYS A 85 6.74 35.78 3.72
C LYS A 85 5.84 36.06 2.52
N ILE A 86 5.57 35.06 1.69
CA ILE A 86 4.61 35.19 0.60
C ILE A 86 3.17 35.34 1.12
N LEU A 87 2.80 34.52 2.12
CA LEU A 87 1.42 34.44 2.60
C LEU A 87 1.03 35.62 3.51
N TYR A 88 1.87 35.95 4.49
CA TYR A 88 1.57 36.95 5.51
C TYR A 88 2.02 38.35 5.09
N GLU A 89 3.21 38.50 4.53
CA GLU A 89 3.78 39.79 4.17
C GLU A 89 3.58 40.16 2.69
N LYS A 90 2.94 39.27 1.90
CA LYS A 90 2.61 39.49 0.48
C LYS A 90 3.83 39.77 -0.42
N MET A 91 5.02 39.35 -0.01
CA MET A 91 6.23 39.51 -0.79
C MET A 91 6.14 38.80 -2.15
N THR A 92 6.94 39.23 -3.09
CA THR A 92 7.16 38.47 -4.33
C THR A 92 7.97 37.21 -4.03
N VAL A 93 7.89 36.19 -4.89
CA VAL A 93 8.66 34.95 -4.73
C VAL A 93 10.15 35.23 -4.62
N LYS A 94 10.69 36.13 -5.48
CA LYS A 94 12.09 36.48 -5.49
C LYS A 94 12.54 37.15 -4.17
N GLU A 95 11.77 38.10 -3.68
CA GLU A 95 12.05 38.79 -2.40
C GLU A 95 11.99 37.81 -1.23
N ALA A 96 10.99 36.92 -1.17
CA ALA A 96 10.85 35.95 -0.12
C ALA A 96 12.01 34.91 -0.10
N VAL A 97 12.44 34.48 -1.29
CA VAL A 97 13.58 33.55 -1.41
C VAL A 97 14.88 34.25 -0.95
N LEU A 98 15.15 35.47 -1.43
CA LEU A 98 16.35 36.22 -1.02
C LEU A 98 16.32 36.47 0.50
N TYR A 99 15.18 36.88 1.07
CA TYR A 99 15.02 37.06 2.51
C TYR A 99 15.34 35.78 3.28
N SER A 100 14.79 34.64 2.85
CA SER A 100 15.00 33.36 3.53
C SER A 100 16.47 32.92 3.47
N LEU A 101 17.09 33.02 2.31
CA LEU A 101 18.51 32.70 2.13
C LEU A 101 19.42 33.58 2.97
N GLU A 102 19.18 34.91 3.02
CA GLU A 102 19.92 35.83 3.85
C GLU A 102 19.73 35.58 5.34
N ARG A 103 18.47 35.40 5.80
CA ARG A 103 18.15 35.09 7.18
C ARG A 103 18.82 33.81 7.68
N THR A 104 18.92 32.79 6.84
CA THR A 104 19.51 31.50 7.20
C THR A 104 20.99 31.36 6.88
N ARG A 105 21.64 32.38 6.29
CA ARG A 105 23.03 32.33 5.77
C ARG A 105 24.02 31.87 6.82
N ASN A 106 24.04 32.54 7.98
CA ASN A 106 24.98 32.28 9.07
C ASN A 106 24.36 31.58 10.26
N GLN A 107 23.08 31.19 10.17
CA GLN A 107 22.28 30.61 11.26
C GLN A 107 21.67 29.29 10.88
N PHE A 108 22.19 28.59 9.88
CA PHE A 108 21.65 27.33 9.40
C PHE A 108 21.44 26.32 10.53
N TRP A 109 22.46 26.06 11.32
CA TRP A 109 22.41 25.10 12.41
C TRP A 109 21.44 25.53 13.54
N PHE A 110 21.28 26.82 13.78
CA PHE A 110 20.30 27.34 14.72
C PHE A 110 18.87 26.96 14.28
N TYR A 111 18.51 27.25 13.01
CA TYR A 111 17.19 26.92 12.49
C TYR A 111 16.98 25.41 12.36
N ALA A 112 17.94 24.66 11.89
CA ALA A 112 17.89 23.21 11.77
C ALA A 112 17.66 22.56 13.15
N TRP A 113 18.39 23.02 14.19
CA TRP A 113 18.25 22.52 15.54
C TRP A 113 16.87 22.84 16.16
N HIS A 114 16.34 24.03 15.96
CA HIS A 114 15.03 24.40 16.46
C HIS A 114 13.91 23.62 15.78
N LEU A 115 14.00 23.42 14.47
CA LEU A 115 13.04 22.56 13.73
C LEU A 115 13.12 21.11 14.24
N PHE A 116 14.31 20.58 14.43
CA PHE A 116 14.51 19.27 15.03
C PHE A 116 13.88 19.18 16.43
N LEU A 117 14.12 20.17 17.29
CA LEU A 117 13.52 20.19 18.63
C LEU A 117 11.99 20.27 18.63
N ILE A 118 11.38 20.98 17.67
CA ILE A 118 9.92 21.01 17.51
C ILE A 118 9.41 19.59 17.22
N VAL A 119 10.05 18.88 16.29
CA VAL A 119 9.69 17.50 15.95
C VAL A 119 9.89 16.57 17.15
N VAL A 120 11.04 16.62 17.81
CA VAL A 120 11.35 15.78 18.99
C VAL A 120 10.35 16.04 20.13
N LYS A 121 10.06 17.28 20.45
CA LYS A 121 9.09 17.63 21.52
C LYS A 121 7.68 17.13 21.18
N THR A 122 7.27 17.23 19.92
CA THR A 122 5.95 16.73 19.47
C THR A 122 5.86 15.22 19.63
N ASN A 123 6.89 14.48 19.19
CA ASN A 123 6.93 13.02 19.34
C ASN A 123 7.01 12.61 20.82
N LEU A 124 7.85 13.26 21.61
CA LEU A 124 7.95 13.00 23.04
C LEU A 124 6.60 13.20 23.74
N PHE A 125 5.89 14.28 23.44
CA PHE A 125 4.54 14.53 23.96
C PHE A 125 3.58 13.40 23.59
N PHE A 126 3.59 12.95 22.34
CA PHE A 126 2.74 11.85 21.86
C PHE A 126 3.05 10.54 22.60
N TYR A 127 4.33 10.10 22.59
CA TYR A 127 4.71 8.82 23.19
C TYR A 127 4.57 8.78 24.71
N LEU A 128 4.80 9.91 25.40
CA LEU A 128 4.55 10.00 26.84
C LEU A 128 3.08 9.72 27.22
N LEU A 129 2.14 10.06 26.36
CA LEU A 129 0.72 9.78 26.58
C LEU A 129 0.29 8.42 26.03
N LEU A 130 0.94 7.94 24.97
CA LEU A 130 0.64 6.65 24.34
C LEU A 130 1.08 5.47 25.19
N ILE A 131 2.32 5.47 25.68
CA ILE A 131 2.93 4.33 26.37
C ILE A 131 2.09 3.84 27.56
N PRO A 132 1.59 4.70 28.46
CA PRO A 132 0.72 4.25 29.57
C PRO A 132 -0.57 3.56 29.09
N LEU A 133 -1.18 4.02 27.98
CA LEU A 133 -2.39 3.40 27.44
C LEU A 133 -2.10 1.98 26.93
N LEU A 134 -0.97 1.80 26.23
CA LEU A 134 -0.55 0.50 25.73
C LEU A 134 -0.19 -0.47 26.86
N ILE A 135 0.48 0.00 27.91
CA ILE A 135 0.80 -0.84 29.08
C ILE A 135 -0.50 -1.32 29.76
N VAL A 136 -1.46 -0.43 29.95
CA VAL A 136 -2.76 -0.81 30.57
C VAL A 136 -3.50 -1.79 29.65
N GLN A 137 -3.48 -1.60 28.33
CA GLN A 137 -4.09 -2.53 27.39
C GLN A 137 -3.45 -3.91 27.45
N PHE A 138 -2.12 -3.97 27.37
CA PHE A 138 -1.37 -5.23 27.46
C PHE A 138 -1.68 -6.03 28.74
N LEU A 139 -1.84 -5.35 29.86
CA LEU A 139 -2.20 -6.01 31.13
C LEU A 139 -3.64 -6.55 31.12
N VAL A 140 -4.54 -5.95 30.35
CA VAL A 140 -5.95 -6.35 30.27
C VAL A 140 -6.17 -7.37 29.16
N ASP A 141 -5.33 -7.43 28.13
CA ASP A 141 -5.43 -8.41 27.06
C ASP A 141 -5.37 -9.87 27.58
N GLY A 142 -4.68 -10.11 28.71
CA GLY A 142 -4.68 -11.41 29.39
C GLY A 142 -5.94 -11.75 30.20
N LEU A 143 -6.96 -10.87 30.24
CA LEU A 143 -8.22 -11.11 30.97
C LEU A 143 -9.31 -11.72 30.05
N THR A 144 -10.50 -11.10 30.01
CA THR A 144 -11.56 -11.55 29.11
C THR A 144 -11.57 -10.76 27.81
N GLN A 145 -11.81 -11.43 26.69
CA GLN A 145 -11.84 -10.82 25.36
C GLN A 145 -12.79 -9.60 25.29
N ARG A 146 -13.96 -9.67 25.94
CA ARG A 146 -14.94 -8.58 25.93
C ARG A 146 -14.46 -7.34 26.65
N GLU A 147 -13.82 -7.50 27.81
CA GLU A 147 -13.33 -6.38 28.62
C GLU A 147 -12.13 -5.73 27.94
N SER A 148 -11.24 -6.54 27.39
CA SER A 148 -10.11 -6.09 26.61
C SER A 148 -10.54 -5.29 25.37
N LEU A 149 -11.53 -5.75 24.61
CA LEU A 149 -12.08 -5.02 23.47
C LEU A 149 -12.67 -3.66 23.85
N ILE A 150 -13.48 -3.61 24.94
CA ILE A 150 -14.07 -2.34 25.39
C ILE A 150 -12.98 -1.32 25.76
N LEU A 151 -11.93 -1.79 26.46
CA LEU A 151 -10.79 -0.95 26.80
C LEU A 151 -10.03 -0.53 25.54
N ALA A 152 -9.83 -1.46 24.58
CA ALA A 152 -9.13 -1.18 23.33
C ALA A 152 -9.85 -0.11 22.49
N ILE A 153 -11.18 -0.15 22.38
CA ILE A 153 -11.96 0.90 21.72
C ILE A 153 -11.79 2.24 22.44
N SER A 154 -11.80 2.23 23.78
CA SER A 154 -11.59 3.44 24.59
C SER A 154 -10.18 4.01 24.36
N ASN A 155 -9.17 3.16 24.37
CA ASN A 155 -7.78 3.53 24.07
C ASN A 155 -7.61 4.02 22.64
N TYR A 156 -8.29 3.42 21.66
CA TYR A 156 -8.29 3.90 20.28
C TYR A 156 -8.78 5.35 20.17
N ILE A 157 -9.91 5.67 20.83
CA ILE A 157 -10.45 7.03 20.89
C ILE A 157 -9.42 7.99 21.51
N LEU A 158 -8.78 7.59 22.61
CA LEU A 158 -7.76 8.40 23.28
C LEU A 158 -6.54 8.62 22.39
N ILE A 159 -6.03 7.59 21.72
CA ILE A 159 -4.88 7.66 20.81
C ILE A 159 -5.17 8.63 19.65
N LYS A 160 -6.36 8.56 19.05
CA LYS A 160 -6.78 9.52 18.02
C LYS A 160 -6.78 10.96 18.54
N ASN A 161 -7.33 11.18 19.73
CA ASN A 161 -7.34 12.52 20.34
C ASN A 161 -5.92 13.02 20.66
N ILE A 162 -5.05 12.16 21.21
CA ILE A 162 -3.63 12.49 21.48
C ILE A 162 -2.92 12.85 20.19
N HIS A 163 -3.16 12.10 19.11
CA HIS A 163 -2.60 12.39 17.78
C HIS A 163 -2.99 13.80 17.30
N TYR A 164 -4.28 14.17 17.34
CA TYR A 164 -4.72 15.50 16.94
C TYR A 164 -4.21 16.61 17.85
N MET A 165 -4.04 16.33 19.14
CA MET A 165 -3.41 17.26 20.09
C MET A 165 -1.93 17.47 19.74
N ALA A 166 -1.18 16.41 19.47
CA ALA A 166 0.22 16.49 19.06
C ALA A 166 0.40 17.23 17.74
N LEU A 167 -0.47 16.96 16.76
CA LEU A 167 -0.49 17.68 15.49
C LEU A 167 -0.78 19.19 15.68
N THR A 168 -1.75 19.52 16.55
CA THR A 168 -2.07 20.92 16.88
C THR A 168 -0.88 21.59 17.56
N TYR A 169 -0.23 20.91 18.51
CA TYR A 169 0.97 21.41 19.19
C TYR A 169 2.10 21.67 18.18
N PHE A 170 2.34 20.73 17.25
CA PHE A 170 3.32 20.92 16.18
C PHE A 170 3.01 22.17 15.35
N LEU A 171 1.77 22.29 14.85
CA LEU A 171 1.36 23.41 14.00
C LEU A 171 1.50 24.76 14.70
N VAL A 172 1.11 24.83 15.96
CA VAL A 172 1.21 26.06 16.77
C VAL A 172 2.67 26.45 16.99
N THR A 173 3.50 25.50 17.45
CA THR A 173 4.92 25.77 17.73
C THR A 173 5.71 26.07 16.45
N PHE A 174 5.42 25.38 15.36
CA PHE A 174 6.03 25.62 14.05
C PHE A 174 5.66 26.99 13.49
N THR A 175 4.37 27.37 13.54
CA THR A 175 3.91 28.67 13.09
C THR A 175 4.51 29.80 13.92
N SER A 176 4.52 29.68 15.25
CA SER A 176 5.13 30.64 16.15
C SER A 176 6.64 30.83 15.88
N PHE A 177 7.34 29.72 15.64
CA PHE A 177 8.76 29.76 15.25
C PHE A 177 8.99 30.51 13.90
N LEU A 178 8.13 30.31 12.92
CA LEU A 178 8.25 30.95 11.60
C LEU A 178 7.88 32.43 11.60
N THR A 179 6.89 32.83 12.39
CA THR A 179 6.42 34.23 12.46
C THR A 179 7.22 35.05 13.47
N GLY A 180 7.83 34.42 14.48
CA GLY A 180 8.43 35.08 15.61
C GLY A 180 7.40 35.68 16.59
N GLU A 181 6.12 35.36 16.39
CA GLU A 181 5.01 35.85 17.23
C GLU A 181 4.56 34.74 18.18
N GLU A 182 4.37 35.07 19.45
CA GLU A 182 3.61 34.21 20.34
C GLU A 182 2.13 34.28 19.94
N LEU A 183 1.53 33.09 19.75
CA LEU A 183 0.12 33.03 19.40
C LEU A 183 -0.72 33.48 20.59
N ASP A 184 -1.32 34.64 20.51
CA ASP A 184 -2.27 35.13 21.51
C ASP A 184 -3.42 34.15 21.71
N ILE A 185 -3.60 33.69 22.94
CA ILE A 185 -4.75 32.87 23.31
C ILE A 185 -5.98 33.77 23.26
N ILE A 186 -6.76 33.67 22.22
CA ILE A 186 -8.02 34.41 22.08
C ILE A 186 -8.92 34.09 23.27
N PRO A 187 -9.37 35.10 24.03
CA PRO A 187 -10.20 34.88 25.22
C PRO A 187 -11.49 34.16 24.86
N ARG A 188 -11.78 33.05 25.55
CA ARG A 188 -12.86 32.12 25.27
C ARG A 188 -14.22 32.72 25.60
N ARG A 189 -15.17 32.74 24.64
CA ARG A 189 -16.57 33.04 24.91
C ARG A 189 -17.26 31.79 25.52
N LYS A 190 -18.07 31.97 26.57
CA LYS A 190 -18.81 30.86 27.22
C LYS A 190 -19.68 30.05 26.23
N LYS A 191 -20.23 30.71 25.19
CA LYS A 191 -21.10 30.08 24.18
C LYS A 191 -20.36 29.03 23.31
N ASP A 192 -19.04 29.11 23.22
CA ASP A 192 -18.24 28.19 22.41
C ASP A 192 -18.01 26.83 23.08
N HIS A 193 -18.27 26.73 24.40
CA HIS A 193 -18.05 25.45 25.13
C HIS A 193 -19.03 24.36 24.68
N LEU A 194 -20.31 24.64 24.58
CA LEU A 194 -21.33 23.63 24.20
C LEU A 194 -21.08 23.07 22.81
N MET A 195 -20.75 23.95 21.83
CA MET A 195 -20.44 23.53 20.48
C MET A 195 -19.16 22.64 20.42
N ARG A 196 -18.15 22.98 21.23
CA ARG A 196 -16.91 22.15 21.30
C ARG A 196 -17.17 20.78 21.87
N TRP A 197 -17.90 20.69 22.98
CA TRP A 197 -18.28 19.41 23.58
C TRP A 197 -19.13 18.57 22.61
N GLY A 198 -20.02 19.20 21.86
CA GLY A 198 -20.78 18.55 20.81
C GLY A 198 -19.89 17.97 19.70
N VAL A 199 -18.95 18.78 19.19
CA VAL A 199 -17.99 18.33 18.17
C VAL A 199 -17.10 17.20 18.69
N MET A 200 -16.57 17.33 19.91
CA MET A 200 -15.76 16.27 20.54
C MET A 200 -16.58 14.98 20.74
N GLY A 201 -17.83 15.09 21.18
CA GLY A 201 -18.72 13.93 21.33
C GLY A 201 -18.97 13.23 20.00
N CYS A 202 -19.30 13.98 18.95
CA CYS A 202 -19.48 13.40 17.61
C CYS A 202 -18.19 12.74 17.09
N ALA A 203 -17.04 13.38 17.27
CA ALA A 203 -15.75 12.81 16.87
C ALA A 203 -15.45 11.51 17.64
N SER A 204 -15.71 11.49 18.95
CA SER A 204 -15.50 10.28 19.76
C SER A 204 -16.41 9.12 19.33
N VAL A 205 -17.65 9.39 18.92
CA VAL A 205 -18.54 8.35 18.36
C VAL A 205 -18.00 7.81 17.05
N ILE A 206 -17.52 8.70 16.16
CA ILE A 206 -16.89 8.27 14.89
C ILE A 206 -15.65 7.42 15.18
N PHE A 207 -14.79 7.84 16.10
CA PHE A 207 -13.59 7.09 16.48
C PHE A 207 -13.93 5.76 17.17
N ALA A 208 -15.04 5.67 17.92
CA ALA A 208 -15.50 4.42 18.50
C ALA A 208 -15.91 3.41 17.42
N ILE A 209 -16.66 3.88 16.39
CA ILE A 209 -17.07 3.03 15.26
C ILE A 209 -15.85 2.60 14.45
N GLU A 210 -14.96 3.53 14.14
CA GLU A 210 -13.71 3.24 13.42
C GLU A 210 -12.83 2.26 14.21
N GLY A 211 -12.69 2.46 15.53
CA GLY A 211 -11.94 1.59 16.42
C GLY A 211 -12.55 0.18 16.51
N TYR A 212 -13.87 0.07 16.63
CA TYR A 212 -14.56 -1.21 16.65
C TYR A 212 -14.33 -1.98 15.32
N VAL A 213 -14.54 -1.33 14.19
CA VAL A 213 -14.29 -1.95 12.87
C VAL A 213 -12.83 -2.36 12.72
N TYR A 214 -11.88 -1.51 13.15
CA TYR A 214 -10.45 -1.80 13.07
C TYR A 214 -10.03 -3.01 13.92
N LEU A 215 -10.56 -3.13 15.14
CA LEU A 215 -10.19 -4.16 16.10
C LEU A 215 -10.89 -5.49 15.87
N GLU A 216 -12.10 -5.49 15.28
CA GLU A 216 -12.93 -6.69 15.05
C GLU A 216 -12.90 -7.20 13.61
N ALA A 217 -12.47 -6.38 12.62
CA ALA A 217 -12.49 -6.76 11.20
C ALA A 217 -11.75 -8.07 10.88
N PRO A 218 -10.63 -8.41 11.53
CA PRO A 218 -9.88 -9.63 11.23
C PRO A 218 -10.64 -10.93 11.51
N VAL A 219 -11.59 -10.91 12.44
CA VAL A 219 -12.21 -12.12 12.99
C VAL A 219 -13.40 -12.60 12.15
N VAL A 220 -14.09 -11.70 11.44
CA VAL A 220 -15.40 -11.99 10.84
C VAL A 220 -15.30 -12.70 9.48
N ASN A 221 -14.32 -12.34 8.64
CA ASN A 221 -14.14 -12.91 7.30
C ASN A 221 -12.64 -13.06 6.97
N PRO A 222 -12.04 -14.22 7.26
CA PRO A 222 -10.65 -14.43 6.93
C PRO A 222 -10.43 -14.36 5.41
N PRO A 223 -9.36 -13.68 4.95
CA PRO A 223 -9.01 -13.61 3.54
C PRO A 223 -8.60 -14.99 3.02
N ARG A 224 -8.80 -15.22 1.72
CA ARG A 224 -8.27 -16.41 1.04
C ARG A 224 -6.75 -16.38 1.04
N VAL A 225 -6.14 -17.54 1.24
CA VAL A 225 -4.69 -17.69 1.17
C VAL A 225 -4.33 -18.23 -0.21
N ILE A 226 -3.57 -17.44 -0.97
CA ILE A 226 -3.27 -17.70 -2.39
C ILE A 226 -1.75 -17.86 -2.55
N SER A 227 -1.30 -19.00 -3.07
CA SER A 227 0.11 -19.19 -3.39
C SER A 227 0.49 -18.37 -4.61
N HIS A 228 1.60 -17.64 -4.56
CA HIS A 228 2.15 -16.88 -5.67
C HIS A 228 2.99 -17.79 -6.58
N ARG A 229 2.72 -17.78 -7.88
CA ARG A 229 3.42 -18.58 -8.91
C ARG A 229 3.53 -20.08 -8.62
N GLY A 230 2.62 -20.62 -7.82
CA GLY A 230 2.61 -22.04 -7.49
C GLY A 230 3.74 -22.51 -6.60
N VAL A 231 4.40 -21.65 -5.85
CA VAL A 231 5.46 -21.96 -4.89
C VAL A 231 5.11 -21.49 -3.49
N SER A 232 5.74 -22.10 -2.49
CA SER A 232 5.69 -21.62 -1.11
C SER A 232 7.06 -21.87 -0.46
N ASN A 233 7.65 -20.82 0.13
CA ASN A 233 8.92 -20.83 0.83
C ASN A 233 10.05 -21.48 0.00
N GLY A 234 10.09 -21.18 -1.31
CA GLY A 234 11.11 -21.71 -2.22
C GLY A 234 11.09 -23.22 -2.43
N ASN A 235 9.94 -23.89 -2.32
CA ASN A 235 9.78 -25.35 -2.40
C ASN A 235 9.98 -25.94 -3.81
N GLY A 236 10.23 -25.11 -4.83
CA GLY A 236 10.43 -25.54 -6.22
C GLY A 236 10.75 -24.40 -7.16
N VAL A 237 10.68 -24.66 -8.47
CA VAL A 237 10.74 -23.65 -9.51
C VAL A 237 9.34 -23.10 -9.75
N GLN A 238 9.21 -21.78 -9.81
CA GLN A 238 7.94 -21.11 -10.07
C GLN A 238 7.25 -21.61 -11.35
N ASN A 239 5.91 -21.63 -11.37
CA ASN A 239 5.12 -21.94 -12.54
C ASN A 239 5.38 -23.35 -13.13
N THR A 240 5.67 -24.34 -12.29
CA THR A 240 5.90 -25.72 -12.71
C THR A 240 4.93 -26.70 -12.08
N VAL A 241 4.71 -27.84 -12.76
CA VAL A 241 3.82 -28.90 -12.25
C VAL A 241 4.34 -29.46 -10.94
N GLU A 242 5.66 -29.61 -10.81
CA GLU A 242 6.31 -30.15 -9.60
C GLU A 242 6.13 -29.24 -8.38
N SER A 243 6.20 -27.91 -8.57
CA SER A 243 5.95 -26.96 -7.49
C SER A 243 4.46 -26.91 -7.13
N LEU A 244 3.56 -26.96 -8.11
CA LEU A 244 2.12 -27.09 -7.88
C LEU A 244 1.78 -28.29 -7.00
N GLU A 245 2.35 -29.46 -7.29
CA GLU A 245 2.12 -30.69 -6.52
C GLU A 245 2.51 -30.56 -5.05
N LYS A 246 3.65 -29.92 -4.78
CA LYS A 246 4.12 -29.67 -3.42
C LYS A 246 3.24 -28.62 -2.71
N THR A 247 2.95 -27.54 -3.41
CA THR A 247 2.17 -26.42 -2.87
C THR A 247 0.71 -26.80 -2.61
N ALA A 248 0.10 -27.65 -3.43
CA ALA A 248 -1.25 -28.15 -3.21
C ALA A 248 -1.39 -28.97 -1.92
N GLN A 249 -0.30 -29.60 -1.43
CA GLN A 249 -0.29 -30.31 -0.14
C GLN A 249 -0.48 -29.34 1.05
N LEU A 250 -0.07 -28.10 0.89
CA LEU A 250 -0.29 -27.03 1.86
C LEU A 250 -1.71 -26.46 1.82
N LYS A 251 -2.56 -26.92 0.88
CA LYS A 251 -3.99 -26.57 0.74
C LYS A 251 -4.25 -25.06 0.71
N PRO A 252 -3.67 -24.30 -0.24
CA PRO A 252 -4.08 -22.92 -0.45
C PRO A 252 -5.50 -22.87 -1.04
N ASP A 253 -6.22 -21.76 -0.83
CA ASP A 253 -7.54 -21.56 -1.45
C ASP A 253 -7.43 -21.47 -2.97
N LEU A 254 -6.38 -20.82 -3.46
CA LEU A 254 -6.04 -20.70 -4.87
C LEU A 254 -4.51 -20.82 -5.04
N VAL A 255 -4.09 -21.28 -6.20
CA VAL A 255 -2.70 -21.16 -6.68
C VAL A 255 -2.70 -20.17 -7.83
N GLU A 256 -1.99 -19.07 -7.63
CA GLU A 256 -1.75 -18.09 -8.67
C GLU A 256 -0.62 -18.56 -9.59
N MET A 257 -0.73 -18.28 -10.88
CA MET A 257 0.23 -18.71 -11.89
C MET A 257 0.09 -17.92 -13.19
N ASP A 258 1.18 -17.90 -13.98
CA ASP A 258 1.34 -17.02 -15.14
C ASP A 258 1.35 -17.81 -16.47
N VAL A 259 0.60 -17.33 -17.45
CA VAL A 259 0.48 -17.93 -18.78
C VAL A 259 0.88 -16.94 -19.86
N GLN A 260 1.69 -17.39 -20.81
CA GLN A 260 2.06 -16.65 -22.02
C GLN A 260 1.79 -17.49 -23.28
N GLU A 261 1.53 -16.81 -24.41
CA GLU A 261 1.42 -17.45 -25.73
C GLU A 261 2.82 -17.81 -26.25
N THR A 262 2.93 -18.92 -26.98
CA THR A 262 4.15 -19.35 -27.65
C THR A 262 4.12 -18.99 -29.15
N LYS A 263 5.23 -19.16 -29.86
CA LYS A 263 5.35 -18.90 -31.31
C LYS A 263 4.31 -19.64 -32.16
N ASP A 264 3.93 -20.84 -31.74
CA ASP A 264 2.95 -21.70 -32.41
C ASP A 264 1.53 -21.58 -31.85
N GLY A 265 1.24 -20.50 -31.11
CA GLY A 265 -0.09 -20.21 -30.57
C GLY A 265 -0.55 -21.17 -29.47
N GLN A 266 0.39 -21.90 -28.83
CA GLN A 266 0.13 -22.69 -27.65
C GLN A 266 0.39 -21.84 -26.39
N PHE A 267 0.18 -22.42 -25.19
CA PHE A 267 0.31 -21.68 -23.93
C PHE A 267 1.29 -22.35 -22.99
N VAL A 268 2.18 -21.55 -22.43
CA VAL A 268 3.29 -21.97 -21.57
C VAL A 268 3.25 -21.24 -20.23
N MET A 269 3.73 -21.92 -19.21
CA MET A 269 3.84 -21.38 -17.85
C MET A 269 5.10 -20.51 -17.72
N MET A 270 4.95 -19.19 -17.64
CA MET A 270 6.08 -18.26 -17.50
C MET A 270 5.65 -16.89 -17.03
N HIS A 271 6.33 -16.39 -15.98
CA HIS A 271 6.11 -15.02 -15.49
C HIS A 271 6.87 -13.98 -16.32
N ASP A 272 8.19 -14.15 -16.46
CA ASP A 272 9.06 -13.14 -17.05
C ASP A 272 8.87 -13.03 -18.57
N ALA A 273 9.12 -11.83 -19.10
CA ALA A 273 9.05 -11.59 -20.55
C ALA A 273 10.15 -12.34 -21.34
N ASN A 274 11.17 -12.87 -20.66
CA ASN A 274 12.22 -13.69 -21.29
C ASN A 274 12.76 -14.75 -20.31
N LEU A 275 13.46 -15.74 -20.85
CA LEU A 275 13.97 -16.89 -20.09
C LEU A 275 15.30 -16.62 -19.36
N ARG A 276 15.74 -15.35 -19.25
CA ARG A 276 17.08 -15.04 -18.72
C ARG A 276 17.22 -15.39 -17.24
N SER A 277 16.21 -15.14 -16.42
CA SER A 277 16.26 -15.39 -14.98
C SER A 277 16.32 -16.89 -14.67
N LEU A 278 15.49 -17.70 -15.33
CA LEU A 278 15.34 -19.12 -15.02
C LEU A 278 16.28 -20.03 -15.82
N ALA A 279 16.65 -19.65 -17.08
CA ALA A 279 17.44 -20.48 -17.97
C ALA A 279 18.73 -19.82 -18.50
N GLY A 280 19.00 -18.55 -18.16
CA GLY A 280 20.13 -17.79 -18.71
C GLY A 280 19.97 -17.39 -20.19
N LEU A 281 18.84 -17.68 -20.82
CA LEU A 281 18.59 -17.47 -22.25
C LEU A 281 17.87 -16.14 -22.51
N ASN A 282 18.39 -15.34 -23.43
CA ASN A 282 17.76 -14.07 -23.81
C ASN A 282 16.78 -14.25 -24.98
N VAL A 283 15.77 -15.07 -24.78
CA VAL A 283 14.68 -15.34 -25.74
C VAL A 283 13.35 -15.20 -25.01
N THR A 284 12.29 -14.84 -25.74
CA THR A 284 10.93 -14.75 -25.18
C THR A 284 10.14 -16.01 -25.50
N PRO A 285 9.08 -16.36 -24.75
CA PRO A 285 8.21 -17.49 -25.07
C PRO A 285 7.68 -17.45 -26.52
N GLN A 286 7.38 -16.25 -27.03
CA GLN A 286 6.87 -16.04 -28.38
C GLN A 286 7.91 -16.27 -29.50
N ASP A 287 9.18 -16.44 -29.15
CA ASP A 287 10.24 -16.74 -30.15
C ASP A 287 10.37 -18.25 -30.41
N LEU A 288 9.82 -19.10 -29.54
CA LEU A 288 9.96 -20.56 -29.55
C LEU A 288 8.59 -21.26 -29.59
N THR A 289 8.55 -22.45 -30.19
CA THR A 289 7.39 -23.33 -30.09
C THR A 289 7.27 -23.94 -28.71
N LEU A 290 6.09 -24.43 -28.33
CA LEU A 290 5.87 -25.10 -27.06
C LEU A 290 6.81 -26.30 -26.88
N GLU A 291 7.01 -27.09 -27.92
CA GLU A 291 7.90 -28.25 -27.85
C GLU A 291 9.38 -27.86 -27.64
N GLU A 292 9.83 -26.74 -28.22
CA GLU A 292 11.18 -26.23 -27.99
C GLU A 292 11.31 -25.73 -26.54
N LEU A 293 10.29 -25.01 -26.02
CA LEU A 293 10.28 -24.52 -24.63
C LEU A 293 10.32 -25.67 -23.61
N LYS A 294 9.56 -26.72 -23.80
CA LYS A 294 9.54 -27.91 -22.93
C LYS A 294 10.87 -28.68 -22.86
N GLN A 295 11.82 -28.42 -23.76
CA GLN A 295 13.18 -29.01 -23.68
C GLN A 295 14.14 -28.17 -22.81
N ILE A 296 13.79 -26.93 -22.48
CA ILE A 296 14.67 -26.03 -21.75
C ILE A 296 14.65 -26.37 -20.27
N ASP A 297 15.84 -26.54 -19.68
CA ASP A 297 16.02 -26.67 -18.25
C ASP A 297 15.97 -25.29 -17.59
N ILE A 298 15.22 -25.18 -16.50
CA ILE A 298 15.06 -23.99 -15.68
C ILE A 298 15.50 -24.26 -14.25
N PHE A 299 16.03 -23.22 -13.61
CA PHE A 299 16.64 -23.29 -12.28
C PHE A 299 16.15 -22.19 -11.38
N GLU A 300 15.70 -22.52 -10.18
CA GLU A 300 15.31 -21.59 -9.14
C GLU A 300 15.30 -22.27 -7.77
N ASN A 301 15.62 -21.56 -6.69
CA ASN A 301 15.57 -22.07 -5.31
C ASN A 301 16.37 -23.37 -5.08
N GLY A 302 17.41 -23.61 -5.89
CA GLY A 302 18.20 -24.86 -5.81
C GLY A 302 17.58 -26.08 -6.50
N TYR A 303 16.44 -25.89 -7.16
CA TYR A 303 15.77 -26.93 -7.95
C TYR A 303 16.03 -26.74 -9.45
N GLN A 304 15.98 -27.85 -10.18
CA GLN A 304 16.05 -27.90 -11.64
C GLN A 304 14.86 -28.69 -12.17
N THR A 305 14.19 -28.16 -13.19
CA THR A 305 13.10 -28.85 -13.91
C THR A 305 12.99 -28.29 -15.33
N LYS A 306 11.96 -28.66 -16.04
CA LYS A 306 11.65 -28.15 -17.40
C LYS A 306 10.46 -27.21 -17.35
N ILE A 307 10.36 -26.33 -18.37
CA ILE A 307 9.22 -25.45 -18.54
C ILE A 307 7.95 -26.29 -18.75
N SER A 308 6.89 -25.98 -18.00
CA SER A 308 5.60 -26.66 -18.10
C SER A 308 4.69 -26.03 -19.16
N SER A 309 3.91 -26.84 -19.87
CA SER A 309 2.79 -26.33 -20.65
C SER A 309 1.61 -25.95 -19.77
N PHE A 310 0.76 -25.02 -20.21
CA PHE A 310 -0.46 -24.72 -19.49
C PHE A 310 -1.44 -25.90 -19.48
N ASP A 311 -1.47 -26.72 -20.55
CA ASP A 311 -2.27 -27.94 -20.60
C ASP A 311 -1.89 -28.92 -19.48
N ASP A 312 -0.59 -29.19 -19.29
CA ASP A 312 -0.09 -30.11 -18.25
C ASP A 312 -0.42 -29.56 -16.86
N TYR A 313 -0.18 -28.27 -16.64
CA TYR A 313 -0.43 -27.61 -15.37
C TYR A 313 -1.92 -27.59 -15.00
N LEU A 314 -2.80 -27.17 -15.91
CA LEU A 314 -4.24 -27.13 -15.70
C LEU A 314 -4.81 -28.53 -15.44
N ASN A 315 -4.38 -29.52 -16.22
CA ASN A 315 -4.82 -30.91 -16.03
C ASN A 315 -4.38 -31.43 -14.66
N ARG A 316 -3.16 -31.10 -14.22
CA ARG A 316 -2.68 -31.53 -12.91
C ARG A 316 -3.39 -30.81 -11.76
N ALA A 317 -3.64 -29.53 -11.87
CA ALA A 317 -4.44 -28.76 -10.90
C ALA A 317 -5.83 -29.38 -10.73
N ASN A 318 -6.50 -29.74 -11.82
CA ASN A 318 -7.81 -30.40 -11.81
C ASN A 318 -7.77 -31.77 -11.13
N GLN A 319 -6.73 -32.59 -11.39
CA GLN A 319 -6.55 -33.88 -10.72
C GLN A 319 -6.36 -33.73 -9.21
N LEU A 320 -5.67 -32.67 -8.78
CA LEU A 320 -5.44 -32.34 -7.38
C LEU A 320 -6.66 -31.63 -6.74
N ASN A 321 -7.70 -31.33 -7.51
CA ASN A 321 -8.81 -30.47 -7.08
C ASN A 321 -8.36 -29.09 -6.56
N GLN A 322 -7.23 -28.60 -7.09
CA GLN A 322 -6.66 -27.30 -6.74
C GLN A 322 -7.18 -26.21 -7.67
N LYS A 323 -7.83 -25.20 -7.10
CA LYS A 323 -8.29 -24.03 -7.87
C LYS A 323 -7.13 -23.12 -8.21
N LEU A 324 -7.19 -22.49 -9.38
CA LEU A 324 -6.17 -21.58 -9.89
C LEU A 324 -6.68 -20.14 -9.97
N LEU A 325 -5.76 -19.20 -9.83
CA LEU A 325 -5.87 -17.80 -10.24
C LEU A 325 -4.91 -17.60 -11.42
N ILE A 326 -5.44 -17.59 -12.63
CA ILE A 326 -4.69 -17.66 -13.88
C ILE A 326 -4.38 -16.25 -14.36
N GLU A 327 -3.11 -15.83 -14.29
CA GLU A 327 -2.69 -14.57 -14.87
C GLU A 327 -2.37 -14.72 -16.36
N ILE A 328 -3.10 -13.99 -17.19
CA ILE A 328 -2.77 -13.87 -18.63
C ILE A 328 -1.80 -12.71 -18.80
N LYS A 329 -0.56 -13.04 -19.14
CA LYS A 329 0.47 -12.09 -19.53
C LYS A 329 0.32 -11.75 -21.01
N THR A 330 0.28 -10.48 -21.34
CA THR A 330 0.22 -10.01 -22.72
C THR A 330 1.53 -9.41 -23.21
N SER A 331 1.82 -9.58 -24.47
CA SER A 331 3.02 -9.10 -25.13
C SER A 331 2.67 -8.48 -26.49
N ARG A 332 3.52 -7.57 -26.99
CA ARG A 332 3.39 -7.07 -28.36
C ARG A 332 3.63 -8.13 -29.46
N LYS A 333 4.19 -9.27 -29.07
CA LYS A 333 4.49 -10.39 -29.98
C LYS A 333 3.34 -11.42 -30.05
N ASP A 334 2.36 -11.31 -29.18
CA ASP A 334 1.23 -12.24 -29.14
C ASP A 334 0.37 -12.11 -30.41
N SER A 335 -0.31 -13.19 -30.77
CA SER A 335 -1.26 -13.18 -31.88
C SER A 335 -2.46 -12.27 -31.57
N ALA A 336 -3.02 -11.64 -32.57
CA ALA A 336 -4.21 -10.79 -32.40
C ALA A 336 -5.42 -11.56 -31.84
N GLN A 337 -5.45 -12.87 -32.00
CA GLN A 337 -6.51 -13.79 -31.59
C GLN A 337 -6.15 -14.58 -30.31
N MET A 338 -5.04 -14.25 -29.62
CA MET A 338 -4.54 -15.00 -28.47
C MET A 338 -5.64 -15.30 -27.44
N MET A 339 -6.40 -14.29 -27.02
CA MET A 339 -7.46 -14.46 -26.03
C MET A 339 -8.65 -15.27 -26.56
N ASP A 340 -9.00 -15.12 -27.83
CA ASP A 340 -10.09 -15.89 -28.43
C ASP A 340 -9.71 -17.39 -28.49
N HIS A 341 -8.48 -17.72 -28.91
CA HIS A 341 -7.95 -19.10 -28.88
C HIS A 341 -7.86 -19.65 -27.43
N PHE A 342 -7.41 -18.83 -26.47
CA PHE A 342 -7.31 -19.24 -25.08
C PHE A 342 -8.69 -19.61 -24.50
N LEU A 343 -9.67 -18.74 -24.68
CA LEU A 343 -11.02 -18.94 -24.16
C LEU A 343 -11.75 -20.08 -24.88
N GLU A 344 -11.59 -20.22 -26.19
CA GLU A 344 -12.14 -21.36 -26.93
C GLU A 344 -11.60 -22.69 -26.39
N LYS A 345 -10.30 -22.77 -26.13
CA LYS A 345 -9.63 -24.00 -25.70
C LYS A 345 -9.89 -24.32 -24.22
N TYR A 346 -9.90 -23.32 -23.34
CA TYR A 346 -9.86 -23.52 -21.89
C TYR A 346 -11.06 -22.94 -21.12
N GLY A 347 -11.80 -22.00 -21.68
CA GLY A 347 -12.85 -21.26 -20.97
C GLY A 347 -13.88 -22.15 -20.30
N ALA A 348 -14.36 -23.18 -20.98
CA ALA A 348 -15.32 -24.12 -20.42
C ALA A 348 -14.74 -24.90 -19.21
N LYS A 349 -13.47 -25.34 -19.29
CA LYS A 349 -12.79 -26.01 -18.17
C LYS A 349 -12.58 -25.06 -16.99
N ILE A 350 -12.13 -23.83 -17.25
CA ILE A 350 -11.93 -22.80 -16.22
C ILE A 350 -13.22 -22.59 -15.42
N LYS A 351 -14.36 -22.47 -16.12
CA LYS A 351 -15.67 -22.31 -15.47
C LYS A 351 -16.05 -23.54 -14.64
N VAL A 352 -15.99 -24.73 -15.25
CA VAL A 352 -16.43 -25.99 -14.62
C VAL A 352 -15.65 -26.31 -13.34
N TYR A 353 -14.33 -26.07 -13.34
CA TYR A 353 -13.49 -26.34 -12.17
C TYR A 353 -13.42 -25.15 -11.19
N GLY A 354 -14.06 -24.02 -11.52
CA GLY A 354 -14.14 -22.85 -10.64
C GLY A 354 -12.79 -22.12 -10.50
N HIS A 355 -11.97 -22.17 -11.55
CA HIS A 355 -10.76 -21.35 -11.62
C HIS A 355 -11.13 -19.87 -11.83
N GLN A 356 -10.21 -18.99 -11.52
CA GLN A 356 -10.33 -17.55 -11.67
C GLN A 356 -9.24 -17.03 -12.60
N MET A 357 -9.45 -15.88 -13.17
CA MET A 357 -8.47 -15.25 -14.08
C MET A 357 -8.08 -13.87 -13.59
N GLN A 358 -6.89 -13.40 -14.00
CA GLN A 358 -6.45 -12.03 -13.79
C GLN A 358 -5.55 -11.54 -14.92
N SER A 359 -5.43 -10.24 -15.11
CA SER A 359 -4.47 -9.65 -16.04
C SER A 359 -4.23 -8.17 -15.74
N LEU A 360 -3.03 -7.69 -16.12
CA LEU A 360 -2.69 -6.27 -16.21
C LEU A 360 -3.35 -5.59 -17.41
N ASP A 361 -3.71 -6.37 -18.43
CA ASP A 361 -4.32 -5.86 -19.66
C ASP A 361 -5.85 -5.87 -19.55
N TYR A 362 -6.44 -4.67 -19.55
CA TYR A 362 -7.88 -4.54 -19.44
C TYR A 362 -8.65 -5.19 -20.62
N HIS A 363 -8.01 -5.32 -21.80
CA HIS A 363 -8.60 -6.03 -22.94
C HIS A 363 -8.87 -7.51 -22.62
N VAL A 364 -7.99 -8.16 -21.84
CA VAL A 364 -8.21 -9.53 -21.35
C VAL A 364 -9.48 -9.58 -20.47
N ILE A 365 -9.65 -8.60 -19.58
CA ILE A 365 -10.83 -8.51 -18.71
C ILE A 365 -12.12 -8.42 -19.54
N GLU A 366 -12.10 -7.56 -20.58
CA GLU A 366 -13.24 -7.42 -21.48
C GLU A 366 -13.55 -8.71 -22.26
N LYS A 367 -12.52 -9.38 -22.80
CA LYS A 367 -12.68 -10.64 -23.53
C LYS A 367 -13.27 -11.75 -22.64
N VAL A 368 -12.77 -11.93 -21.42
CA VAL A 368 -13.30 -12.92 -20.47
C VAL A 368 -14.75 -12.60 -20.09
N THR A 369 -15.04 -11.33 -19.78
CA THR A 369 -16.40 -10.91 -19.39
C THR A 369 -17.40 -11.03 -20.54
N GLN A 370 -16.95 -10.85 -21.79
CA GLN A 370 -17.78 -11.04 -22.98
C GLN A 370 -18.01 -12.53 -23.27
N TYR A 371 -17.01 -13.39 -23.06
CA TYR A 371 -17.10 -14.83 -23.25
C TYR A 371 -18.08 -15.45 -22.25
N ASP A 372 -17.86 -15.23 -20.94
CA ASP A 372 -18.75 -15.72 -19.89
C ASP A 372 -18.57 -14.90 -18.59
N LYS A 373 -19.63 -14.23 -18.14
CA LYS A 373 -19.63 -13.40 -16.93
C LYS A 373 -19.51 -14.20 -15.63
N GLU A 374 -19.71 -15.53 -15.67
CA GLU A 374 -19.58 -16.39 -14.49
C GLU A 374 -18.12 -16.82 -14.23
N ILE A 375 -17.19 -16.56 -15.16
CA ILE A 375 -15.77 -16.73 -14.93
C ILE A 375 -15.26 -15.50 -14.16
N PRO A 376 -14.86 -15.63 -12.87
CA PRO A 376 -14.33 -14.48 -12.14
C PRO A 376 -13.03 -14.00 -12.76
N VAL A 377 -12.96 -12.71 -13.09
CA VAL A 377 -11.76 -12.10 -13.67
C VAL A 377 -11.39 -10.83 -12.93
N TYR A 378 -10.11 -10.67 -12.57
CA TYR A 378 -9.58 -9.59 -11.75
C TYR A 378 -8.64 -8.69 -12.54
N PHE A 379 -8.78 -7.39 -12.35
CA PHE A 379 -7.89 -6.41 -12.96
C PHE A 379 -6.69 -6.16 -12.04
N ILE A 380 -5.47 -6.44 -12.53
CA ILE A 380 -4.24 -6.25 -11.76
C ILE A 380 -3.84 -4.78 -11.78
N LEU A 381 -3.57 -4.23 -10.60
CA LEU A 381 -3.13 -2.86 -10.38
C LEU A 381 -1.79 -2.85 -9.64
N PRO A 382 -0.65 -2.83 -10.35
CA PRO A 382 0.67 -2.77 -9.72
C PRO A 382 0.95 -1.42 -9.05
N TYR A 383 0.23 -0.40 -9.47
CA TYR A 383 0.23 0.93 -8.89
C TYR A 383 -1.14 1.58 -9.12
N ASN A 384 -1.68 2.21 -8.09
CA ASN A 384 -2.98 2.88 -8.23
C ASN A 384 -3.01 4.25 -7.54
N SER A 385 -3.27 5.30 -8.32
CA SER A 385 -3.52 6.67 -7.84
C SER A 385 -4.99 7.07 -7.89
N VAL A 386 -5.82 6.34 -8.68
CA VAL A 386 -7.24 6.65 -8.92
C VAL A 386 -8.03 5.34 -8.91
N PHE A 387 -9.21 5.32 -8.32
CA PHE A 387 -10.09 4.15 -8.36
C PHE A 387 -10.63 3.93 -9.79
N PRO A 388 -10.20 2.89 -10.53
CA PRO A 388 -10.71 2.59 -11.85
C PRO A 388 -12.10 1.96 -11.73
N ARG A 389 -13.03 2.34 -12.59
CA ARG A 389 -14.34 1.68 -12.70
C ARG A 389 -14.25 0.66 -13.82
N THR A 390 -14.44 -0.61 -13.49
CA THR A 390 -14.30 -1.73 -14.43
C THR A 390 -15.47 -2.70 -14.29
N ASN A 391 -15.62 -3.58 -15.31
CA ASN A 391 -16.56 -4.68 -15.27
C ASN A 391 -15.90 -5.97 -14.70
N ALA A 392 -14.69 -5.88 -14.17
CA ALA A 392 -14.02 -6.99 -13.52
C ALA A 392 -14.78 -7.48 -12.28
N SER A 393 -14.61 -8.74 -11.94
CA SER A 393 -15.15 -9.32 -10.68
C SER A 393 -14.45 -8.76 -9.45
N GLY A 394 -13.30 -8.11 -9.63
CA GLY A 394 -12.53 -7.48 -8.57
C GLY A 394 -11.18 -6.95 -9.07
N TYR A 395 -10.31 -6.69 -8.10
CA TYR A 395 -8.97 -6.16 -8.34
C TYR A 395 -7.93 -7.02 -7.63
N THR A 396 -6.74 -7.08 -8.22
CA THR A 396 -5.55 -7.64 -7.59
C THR A 396 -4.51 -6.54 -7.49
N MET A 397 -4.16 -6.10 -6.27
CA MET A 397 -3.34 -4.91 -6.06
C MET A 397 -2.03 -5.21 -5.34
N GLU A 398 -1.01 -4.42 -5.67
CA GLU A 398 0.21 -4.36 -4.86
C GLU A 398 -0.11 -3.70 -3.50
N TYR A 399 0.23 -4.37 -2.38
CA TYR A 399 -0.24 -4.02 -1.03
C TYR A 399 0.24 -2.66 -0.55
N SER A 400 1.45 -2.21 -0.94
CA SER A 400 1.99 -0.94 -0.46
C SER A 400 1.20 0.26 -0.99
N THR A 401 0.58 0.11 -2.17
CA THR A 401 -0.25 1.14 -2.81
C THR A 401 -1.72 1.10 -2.40
N LEU A 402 -2.13 0.05 -1.68
CA LEU A 402 -3.48 -0.09 -1.15
C LEU A 402 -3.72 0.85 0.03
N ASP A 403 -4.91 1.47 0.07
CA ASP A 403 -5.35 2.34 1.15
C ASP A 403 -6.85 2.21 1.47
N GLU A 404 -7.24 2.79 2.61
CA GLU A 404 -8.64 2.80 3.08
C GLU A 404 -9.63 3.40 2.06
N TYR A 405 -9.20 4.36 1.25
CA TYR A 405 -10.07 4.97 0.24
C TYR A 405 -10.46 3.99 -0.86
N PHE A 406 -9.50 3.18 -1.33
CA PHE A 406 -9.77 2.17 -2.34
C PHE A 406 -10.77 1.13 -1.82
N VAL A 407 -10.53 0.64 -0.60
CA VAL A 407 -11.41 -0.33 0.07
C VAL A 407 -12.81 0.24 0.30
N THR A 408 -12.91 1.49 0.77
CA THR A 408 -14.21 2.17 0.98
C THR A 408 -15.02 2.27 -0.33
N LYS A 409 -14.35 2.42 -1.49
CA LYS A 409 -15.02 2.44 -2.79
C LYS A 409 -15.58 1.08 -3.17
N LEU A 410 -14.96 -0.01 -2.72
CA LEU A 410 -15.44 -1.37 -2.96
C LEU A 410 -16.65 -1.76 -2.10
N TRP A 411 -16.83 -1.17 -0.91
CA TRP A 411 -17.92 -1.54 0.03
C TRP A 411 -19.33 -1.51 -0.58
N ASN A 412 -19.55 -0.67 -1.59
CA ASN A 412 -20.84 -0.59 -2.29
C ASN A 412 -20.86 -1.37 -3.61
N THR A 413 -19.90 -2.26 -3.80
CA THR A 413 -19.79 -3.13 -4.97
C THR A 413 -19.74 -4.58 -4.54
N GLU A 414 -19.98 -5.51 -5.47
CA GLU A 414 -19.76 -6.94 -5.26
C GLU A 414 -18.33 -7.37 -5.63
N GLN A 415 -17.48 -6.38 -5.99
CA GLN A 415 -16.11 -6.62 -6.45
C GLN A 415 -15.20 -7.02 -5.29
N LYS A 416 -14.36 -8.03 -5.52
CA LYS A 416 -13.41 -8.58 -4.57
C LYS A 416 -12.05 -7.90 -4.69
N LEU A 417 -11.26 -7.98 -3.61
CA LEU A 417 -9.93 -7.41 -3.54
C LEU A 417 -8.91 -8.46 -3.10
N TYR A 418 -7.98 -8.80 -3.98
CA TYR A 418 -6.80 -9.57 -3.66
C TYR A 418 -5.58 -8.66 -3.61
N VAL A 419 -4.58 -9.00 -2.79
CA VAL A 419 -3.35 -8.21 -2.63
C VAL A 419 -2.11 -9.09 -2.73
N TRP A 420 -1.01 -8.50 -3.29
CA TRP A 420 0.29 -9.14 -3.49
C TRP A 420 1.46 -8.17 -3.24
N THR A 421 2.66 -8.61 -2.89
CA THR A 421 2.96 -9.93 -2.37
C THR A 421 3.08 -9.81 -0.85
N ILE A 422 2.39 -10.67 -0.11
CA ILE A 422 2.33 -10.61 1.35
C ILE A 422 3.33 -11.62 1.92
N ASN A 423 4.54 -11.14 2.24
CA ASN A 423 5.66 -11.97 2.68
C ASN A 423 6.20 -11.57 4.07
N GLY A 424 5.42 -10.83 4.85
CA GLY A 424 5.83 -10.43 6.20
C GLY A 424 4.67 -9.90 7.02
N SER A 425 4.84 -9.87 8.34
CA SER A 425 3.80 -9.48 9.30
C SER A 425 3.27 -8.05 9.10
N GLU A 426 4.09 -7.10 8.59
CA GLU A 426 3.63 -5.74 8.31
C GLU A 426 2.61 -5.72 7.17
N SER A 427 2.96 -6.33 6.02
CA SER A 427 2.07 -6.42 4.86
C SER A 427 0.82 -7.24 5.17
N PHE A 428 0.96 -8.34 5.93
CA PHE A 428 -0.14 -9.15 6.42
C PHE A 428 -1.12 -8.32 7.25
N ASN A 429 -0.64 -7.69 8.32
CA ASN A 429 -1.48 -6.91 9.23
C ASN A 429 -2.17 -5.74 8.51
N LYS A 430 -1.46 -5.01 7.64
CA LYS A 430 -2.07 -3.95 6.84
C LYS A 430 -3.23 -4.48 5.99
N SER A 431 -3.02 -5.59 5.31
CA SER A 431 -4.01 -6.21 4.42
C SER A 431 -5.21 -6.75 5.19
N LEU A 432 -4.94 -7.42 6.32
CA LEU A 432 -5.98 -7.96 7.20
C LEU A 432 -6.89 -6.85 7.74
N HIS A 433 -6.32 -5.75 8.23
CA HIS A 433 -7.08 -4.61 8.77
C HIS A 433 -7.84 -3.81 7.70
N LEU A 434 -7.37 -3.83 6.46
CA LEU A 434 -8.11 -3.24 5.35
C LEU A 434 -9.25 -4.14 4.85
N GLY A 435 -9.36 -5.37 5.37
CA GLY A 435 -10.44 -6.29 5.02
C GLY A 435 -10.37 -6.77 3.58
N VAL A 436 -9.19 -7.16 3.11
CA VAL A 436 -9.01 -7.73 1.77
C VAL A 436 -9.64 -9.12 1.67
N ASP A 437 -10.10 -9.51 0.49
CA ASP A 437 -10.74 -10.82 0.26
C ASP A 437 -9.73 -11.95 0.02
N GLY A 438 -8.45 -11.63 -0.25
CA GLY A 438 -7.41 -12.63 -0.42
C GLY A 438 -6.01 -12.03 -0.41
N MET A 439 -5.04 -12.87 0.01
CA MET A 439 -3.62 -12.54 0.13
C MET A 439 -2.81 -13.50 -0.72
N ILE A 440 -2.06 -12.95 -1.68
CA ILE A 440 -1.13 -13.69 -2.53
C ILE A 440 0.26 -13.61 -1.86
N THR A 441 0.86 -14.78 -1.62
CA THR A 441 2.10 -14.90 -0.82
C THR A 441 3.06 -15.93 -1.40
N ASP A 442 4.36 -15.72 -1.16
CA ASP A 442 5.42 -16.71 -1.37
C ASP A 442 5.61 -17.63 -0.14
N ASP A 443 4.89 -17.38 0.97
CA ASP A 443 4.95 -18.15 2.21
C ASP A 443 3.56 -18.44 2.79
N LEU A 444 2.99 -19.58 2.40
CA LEU A 444 1.66 -20.00 2.84
C LEU A 444 1.60 -20.35 4.33
N GLU A 445 2.68 -20.87 4.88
CA GLU A 445 2.72 -21.32 6.28
C GLU A 445 2.70 -20.10 7.19
N MET A 446 3.50 -19.08 6.89
CA MET A 446 3.51 -17.81 7.63
C MET A 446 2.11 -17.15 7.63
N ILE A 447 1.43 -17.06 6.47
CA ILE A 447 0.10 -16.45 6.42
C ILE A 447 -0.93 -17.23 7.25
N LYS A 448 -0.85 -18.57 7.23
CA LYS A 448 -1.78 -19.41 8.02
C LYS A 448 -1.56 -19.28 9.52
N GLU A 449 -0.31 -19.28 9.95
CA GLU A 449 0.04 -19.07 11.37
C GLU A 449 -0.41 -17.69 11.87
N GLU A 450 -0.18 -16.66 11.07
CA GLU A 450 -0.62 -15.28 11.40
C GLU A 450 -2.16 -15.17 11.44
N LEU A 451 -2.88 -15.87 10.53
CA LEU A 451 -4.35 -15.92 10.56
C LEU A 451 -4.90 -16.68 11.77
N GLU A 452 -4.31 -17.82 12.11
CA GLU A 452 -4.69 -18.58 13.31
C GLU A 452 -4.48 -17.73 14.57
N THR A 453 -3.30 -17.10 14.70
CA THR A 453 -2.99 -16.20 15.82
C THR A 453 -3.98 -15.04 15.90
N ALA A 454 -4.31 -14.41 14.77
CA ALA A 454 -5.25 -13.29 14.74
C ALA A 454 -6.69 -13.69 15.10
N GLN A 455 -7.08 -14.97 14.92
CA GLN A 455 -8.41 -15.48 15.24
C GLN A 455 -8.54 -15.98 16.69
N GLU A 456 -7.47 -16.60 17.23
CA GLU A 456 -7.53 -17.25 18.55
C GLU A 456 -7.31 -16.26 19.70
N ASP A 457 -6.41 -15.29 19.56
CA ASP A 457 -6.07 -14.35 20.65
C ASP A 457 -5.60 -12.99 20.12
N PRO A 458 -6.53 -12.09 19.73
CA PRO A 458 -6.14 -10.79 19.23
C PRO A 458 -5.51 -9.95 20.35
N GLU A 459 -4.20 -9.74 20.32
CA GLU A 459 -3.51 -8.79 21.20
C GLU A 459 -3.85 -7.34 20.79
N TYR A 460 -4.86 -6.77 21.43
CA TYR A 460 -5.32 -5.41 21.13
C TYR A 460 -4.25 -4.35 21.40
N ALA A 461 -3.33 -4.59 22.35
CA ALA A 461 -2.20 -3.72 22.59
C ALA A 461 -1.31 -3.58 21.34
N ASP A 462 -1.03 -4.67 20.63
CA ASP A 462 -0.26 -4.68 19.40
C ASP A 462 -0.99 -3.99 18.25
N LEU A 463 -2.28 -4.23 18.11
CA LEU A 463 -3.11 -3.56 17.13
C LEU A 463 -3.13 -2.04 17.33
N LEU A 464 -3.27 -1.60 18.58
CA LEU A 464 -3.24 -0.19 18.95
C LEU A 464 -1.84 0.43 18.74
N LEU A 465 -0.76 -0.30 19.03
CA LEU A 465 0.60 0.14 18.77
C LEU A 465 0.84 0.32 17.26
N LYS A 466 0.45 -0.66 16.45
CA LYS A 466 0.51 -0.58 14.98
C LYS A 466 -0.24 0.64 14.46
N LYS A 467 -1.47 0.86 14.92
CA LYS A 467 -2.27 2.04 14.52
C LYS A 467 -1.62 3.36 14.96
N ALA A 468 -1.06 3.40 16.16
CA ALA A 468 -0.38 4.58 16.68
C ALA A 468 0.91 4.90 15.88
N THR A 469 1.70 3.89 15.52
CA THR A 469 2.92 4.06 14.71
C THR A 469 2.62 4.55 13.29
N GLU A 470 1.48 4.15 12.70
CA GLU A 470 1.03 4.73 11.43
C GLU A 470 0.89 6.26 11.47
N PHE A 471 0.62 6.85 12.61
CA PHE A 471 0.47 8.31 12.74
C PHE A 471 1.81 9.05 12.75
N PHE A 472 2.91 8.39 13.20
CA PHE A 472 4.20 9.04 13.45
C PHE A 472 5.41 8.30 12.88
N THR A 473 5.26 7.40 11.91
CA THR A 473 6.40 6.82 11.18
C THR A 473 7.17 7.94 10.45
N PHE A 474 8.29 8.33 11.03
CA PHE A 474 9.27 9.27 10.48
C PHE A 474 10.31 8.51 9.64
#